data_96d414da5a03eb2aee7d67393f0f0a81
#
_entry.id   96d414da5a03eb2aee7d67393f0f0a81
#
_cell.length_a   1.000
_cell.length_b   1.000
_cell.length_c   1.000
_cell.angle_alpha   90.00
_cell.angle_beta   90.00
_cell.angle_gamma   90.00
#
_symmetry.space_group_name_H-M   'P 1'
#
loop_
_entity.id
_entity.type
_entity.pdbx_description
1 polymer ?
#
loop_
_entity_poly.entity_id
_entity_poly.type
_entity_poly.pdbx_seq_one_letter_code
_entity_poly.pdbx_strand_id
1 'polypeptide(L)'
;MDQELIKDYKKELFENISGELTEEGKVSTFVQIVGEKEGIDKPVIVHIVTGFANDEEKQFFVEEAIPDICKRLRKNKIIPSFVVFVSECWITVMSKKTDEKKKSEIVLVTISSEDGDEIEAYDIVRHPYEINEKGDLVSKVELSINNDITTTDTDKKMEGRFTNLYGRFMKHLNND
;
A
#
# COMPACT_ATOMS: atom_id res chain seq x y z
N MET A 1 2.88 19.00 2.88
CA MET A 1 2.94 17.96 1.80
C MET A 1 2.00 18.34 0.67
N ASP A 2 2.39 18.13 -0.59
CA ASP A 2 1.54 18.45 -1.75
C ASP A 2 0.39 17.43 -1.86
N GLN A 3 -0.80 17.85 -1.42
CA GLN A 3 -1.99 16.99 -1.44
C GLN A 3 -2.44 16.63 -2.87
N GLU A 4 -2.11 17.47 -3.85
CA GLU A 4 -2.39 17.20 -5.25
C GLU A 4 -1.53 16.04 -5.75
N LEU A 5 -0.25 16.01 -5.37
CA LEU A 5 0.66 14.90 -5.68
C LEU A 5 0.16 13.56 -5.13
N ILE A 6 -0.35 13.56 -3.90
CA ILE A 6 -0.88 12.32 -3.29
C ILE A 6 -2.14 11.87 -4.03
N LYS A 7 -3.02 12.81 -4.39
CA LYS A 7 -4.26 12.49 -5.09
C LYS A 7 -3.99 11.87 -6.47
N ASP A 8 -3.08 12.46 -7.23
CA ASP A 8 -2.70 11.93 -8.54
C ASP A 8 -2.02 10.56 -8.42
N TYR A 9 -1.12 10.42 -7.44
CA TYR A 9 -0.49 9.16 -7.13
C TYR A 9 -1.50 8.06 -6.74
N LYS A 10 -2.48 8.37 -5.88
CA LYS A 10 -3.53 7.43 -5.48
C LYS A 10 -4.34 6.91 -6.67
N LYS A 11 -4.66 7.79 -7.61
CA LYS A 11 -5.38 7.41 -8.83
C LYS A 11 -4.58 6.42 -9.68
N GLU A 12 -3.31 6.73 -9.93
CA GLU A 12 -2.41 5.86 -10.69
C GLU A 12 -2.19 4.52 -9.98
N LEU A 13 -1.99 4.57 -8.67
CA LEU A 13 -1.85 3.37 -7.83
C LEU A 13 -3.09 2.47 -7.92
N PHE A 14 -4.29 3.04 -7.82
CA PHE A 14 -5.55 2.29 -7.93
C PHE A 14 -5.70 1.63 -9.30
N GLU A 15 -5.38 2.34 -10.39
CA GLU A 15 -5.41 1.81 -11.75
C GLU A 15 -4.43 0.63 -11.91
N ASN A 16 -3.22 0.75 -11.35
CA ASN A 16 -2.20 -0.31 -11.37
C ASN A 16 -2.63 -1.55 -10.58
N ILE A 17 -3.16 -1.37 -9.37
CA ILE A 17 -3.67 -2.47 -8.54
C ILE A 17 -4.84 -3.18 -9.23
N SER A 18 -5.77 -2.42 -9.81
CA SER A 18 -6.90 -2.98 -10.56
C SER A 18 -6.45 -3.76 -11.78
N GLY A 19 -5.44 -3.28 -12.50
CA GLY A 19 -4.83 -3.96 -13.64
C GLY A 19 -4.18 -5.29 -13.22
N GLU A 20 -3.31 -5.27 -12.22
CA GLU A 20 -2.65 -6.47 -11.70
C GLU A 20 -3.65 -7.52 -11.23
N LEU A 21 -4.68 -7.09 -10.48
CA LEU A 21 -5.72 -7.97 -10.00
C LEU A 21 -6.53 -8.60 -11.14
N THR A 22 -6.78 -7.85 -12.22
CA THR A 22 -7.52 -8.36 -13.40
C THR A 22 -6.66 -9.35 -14.20
N GLU A 23 -5.37 -9.08 -14.36
CA GLU A 23 -4.46 -9.88 -15.16
C GLU A 23 -3.97 -11.13 -14.42
N GLU A 24 -3.61 -10.99 -13.15
CA GLU A 24 -2.97 -12.04 -12.34
C GLU A 24 -3.90 -12.66 -11.29
N GLY A 25 -5.06 -12.06 -11.05
CA GLY A 25 -6.03 -12.50 -10.04
C GLY A 25 -5.62 -12.24 -8.58
N LYS A 26 -4.49 -11.56 -8.36
CA LYS A 26 -3.93 -11.22 -7.04
C LYS A 26 -3.13 -9.93 -7.13
N VAL A 27 -2.87 -9.32 -5.99
CA VAL A 27 -2.03 -8.14 -5.86
C VAL A 27 -0.73 -8.50 -5.14
N SER A 28 0.39 -8.15 -5.73
CA SER A 28 1.70 -8.32 -5.10
C SER A 28 1.84 -7.39 -3.89
N THR A 29 2.39 -7.89 -2.80
CA THR A 29 2.74 -7.03 -1.66
C THR A 29 3.97 -6.22 -2.00
N PHE A 30 3.91 -4.90 -1.82
CA PHE A 30 5.04 -4.03 -2.09
C PHE A 30 5.08 -2.79 -1.18
N VAL A 31 6.26 -2.19 -1.14
CA VAL A 31 6.48 -0.86 -0.57
C VAL A 31 6.94 0.07 -1.68
N GLN A 32 6.36 1.25 -1.77
CA GLN A 32 6.84 2.33 -2.64
C GLN A 32 7.26 3.52 -1.80
N ILE A 33 8.40 4.11 -2.16
CA ILE A 33 8.88 5.35 -1.59
C ILE A 33 8.74 6.39 -2.67
N VAL A 34 7.88 7.36 -2.45
CA VAL A 34 7.71 8.51 -3.34
C VAL A 34 8.47 9.68 -2.74
N GLY A 35 9.33 10.30 -3.51
CA GLY A 35 10.18 11.36 -3.02
C GLY A 35 10.73 12.26 -4.11
N GLU A 36 11.53 13.21 -3.70
CA GLU A 36 12.21 14.16 -4.56
C GLU A 36 13.67 13.75 -4.76
N LYS A 37 14.19 14.02 -5.94
CA LYS A 37 15.60 13.79 -6.26
C LYS A 37 16.20 15.08 -6.81
N GLU A 38 17.37 15.46 -6.28
CA GLU A 38 18.10 16.64 -6.73
C GLU A 38 18.32 16.62 -8.28
N GLY A 39 17.90 17.69 -8.95
CA GLY A 39 18.04 17.85 -10.40
C GLY A 39 16.95 17.15 -11.22
N ILE A 40 15.90 16.64 -10.60
CA ILE A 40 14.73 16.05 -11.26
C ILE A 40 13.47 16.78 -10.79
N ASP A 41 12.75 17.42 -11.72
CA ASP A 41 11.54 18.20 -11.41
C ASP A 41 10.30 17.34 -11.15
N LYS A 42 10.41 16.02 -11.33
CA LYS A 42 9.29 15.09 -11.12
C LYS A 42 9.55 14.20 -9.91
N PRO A 43 8.50 13.78 -9.19
CA PRO A 43 8.63 12.80 -8.12
C PRO A 43 9.29 11.51 -8.63
N VAL A 44 10.14 10.94 -7.79
CA VAL A 44 10.80 9.65 -8.05
C VAL A 44 10.10 8.58 -7.23
N ILE A 45 9.76 7.46 -7.85
CA ILE A 45 9.17 6.31 -7.17
C ILE A 45 10.21 5.20 -7.09
N VAL A 46 10.53 4.79 -5.86
CA VAL A 46 11.34 3.60 -5.59
C VAL A 46 10.39 2.47 -5.23
N HIS A 47 10.30 1.47 -6.08
CA HIS A 47 9.43 0.32 -5.90
C HIS A 47 10.20 -0.87 -5.34
N ILE A 48 9.67 -1.47 -4.25
CA ILE A 48 10.27 -2.59 -3.55
C ILE A 48 9.23 -3.68 -3.45
N VAL A 49 9.39 -4.73 -4.24
CA VAL A 49 8.53 -5.91 -4.14
C VAL A 49 8.92 -6.69 -2.89
N THR A 50 7.94 -6.95 -2.04
CA THR A 50 8.11 -7.67 -0.79
C THR A 50 7.13 -8.82 -0.75
N GLY A 51 7.62 -10.03 -0.94
CA GLY A 51 6.80 -11.23 -0.74
C GLY A 51 6.95 -11.71 0.70
N PHE A 52 6.28 -11.08 1.66
CA PHE A 52 6.36 -11.54 3.06
C PHE A 52 5.61 -12.86 3.24
N ALA A 53 6.32 -13.96 3.36
CA ALA A 53 5.73 -15.27 3.61
C ALA A 53 5.31 -15.45 5.09
N ASN A 54 5.95 -14.73 6.02
CA ASN A 54 5.73 -14.85 7.46
C ASN A 54 6.06 -13.57 8.22
N ASP A 55 5.85 -13.61 9.52
CA ASP A 55 6.09 -12.46 10.41
C ASP A 55 7.58 -12.16 10.62
N GLU A 56 8.46 -13.14 10.50
CA GLU A 56 9.90 -12.95 10.62
C GLU A 56 10.44 -12.13 9.45
N GLU A 57 9.96 -12.39 8.24
CA GLU A 57 10.34 -11.60 7.05
C GLU A 57 9.85 -10.15 7.15
N LYS A 58 8.66 -9.93 7.71
CA LYS A 58 8.15 -8.58 7.98
C LYS A 58 9.01 -7.85 9.00
N GLN A 59 9.44 -8.54 10.06
CA GLN A 59 10.33 -7.98 11.07
C GLN A 59 11.70 -7.67 10.49
N PHE A 60 12.27 -8.58 9.72
CA PHE A 60 13.53 -8.39 9.01
C PHE A 60 13.49 -7.16 8.09
N PHE A 61 12.37 -6.97 7.35
CA PHE A 61 12.22 -5.78 6.50
C PHE A 61 12.32 -4.48 7.32
N VAL A 62 11.63 -4.40 8.44
CA VAL A 62 11.60 -3.20 9.28
C VAL A 62 12.95 -2.96 9.96
N GLU A 63 13.62 -4.00 10.44
CA GLU A 63 14.84 -3.88 11.26
C GLU A 63 16.11 -3.79 10.43
N GLU A 64 16.19 -4.51 9.31
CA GLU A 64 17.40 -4.67 8.53
C GLU A 64 17.31 -4.05 7.12
N ALA A 65 16.20 -4.26 6.42
CA ALA A 65 16.07 -3.78 5.04
C ALA A 65 15.90 -2.26 4.97
N ILE A 66 15.11 -1.65 5.87
CA ILE A 66 14.91 -0.18 5.89
C ILE A 66 16.24 0.56 6.02
N PRO A 67 17.14 0.24 6.97
CA PRO A 67 18.45 0.88 7.05
C PRO A 67 19.27 0.81 5.76
N ASP A 68 19.28 -0.35 5.09
CA ASP A 68 20.01 -0.51 3.83
C ASP A 68 19.38 0.25 2.67
N ILE A 69 18.05 0.30 2.61
CA ILE A 69 17.33 1.13 1.65
C ILE A 69 17.68 2.60 1.88
N CYS A 70 17.70 3.07 3.12
CA CYS A 70 18.06 4.46 3.47
C CYS A 70 19.47 4.83 3.00
N LYS A 71 20.45 3.92 3.13
CA LYS A 71 21.80 4.15 2.58
C LYS A 71 21.76 4.37 1.06
N ARG A 72 20.92 3.60 0.34
CA ARG A 72 20.76 3.75 -1.12
C ARG A 72 20.02 5.04 -1.48
N LEU A 73 19.00 5.43 -0.72
CA LEU A 73 18.28 6.70 -0.93
C LEU A 73 19.24 7.88 -0.77
N ARG A 74 20.07 7.91 0.29
CA ARG A 74 21.09 8.94 0.48
C ARG A 74 22.09 8.99 -0.67
N LYS A 75 22.64 7.84 -1.06
CA LYS A 75 23.61 7.77 -2.18
C LYS A 75 23.03 8.34 -3.47
N ASN A 76 21.72 8.17 -3.69
CA ASN A 76 21.03 8.66 -4.88
C ASN A 76 20.40 10.04 -4.67
N LYS A 77 20.59 10.68 -3.50
CA LYS A 77 20.04 11.99 -3.14
C LYS A 77 18.50 12.02 -3.29
N ILE A 78 17.85 10.98 -2.84
CA ILE A 78 16.38 10.87 -2.81
C ILE A 78 15.89 11.16 -1.39
N ILE A 79 15.00 12.15 -1.27
CA ILE A 79 14.35 12.53 -0.02
C ILE A 79 12.91 12.06 -0.09
N PRO A 80 12.48 11.13 0.78
CA PRO A 80 11.09 10.66 0.81
C PRO A 80 10.11 11.79 1.13
N SER A 81 9.02 11.85 0.39
CA SER A 81 7.85 12.68 0.69
C SER A 81 6.78 11.87 1.42
N PHE A 82 6.58 10.63 1.00
CA PHE A 82 5.73 9.66 1.68
C PHE A 82 6.12 8.22 1.29
N VAL A 83 5.66 7.26 2.10
CA VAL A 83 5.89 5.83 1.89
C VAL A 83 4.55 5.12 1.80
N VAL A 84 4.41 4.26 0.81
CA VAL A 84 3.18 3.50 0.57
C VAL A 84 3.44 2.02 0.78
N PHE A 85 2.56 1.36 1.50
CA PHE A 85 2.54 -0.08 1.65
C PHE A 85 1.23 -0.62 1.07
N VAL A 86 1.33 -1.62 0.21
CA VAL A 86 0.19 -2.31 -0.39
C VAL A 86 0.26 -3.79 -0.09
N SER A 87 -0.84 -4.36 0.35
CA SER A 87 -0.93 -5.79 0.62
C SER A 87 -2.35 -6.30 0.40
N GLU A 88 -2.47 -7.46 -0.26
CA GLU A 88 -3.69 -8.25 -0.25
C GLU A 88 -3.77 -9.04 1.06
N CYS A 89 -4.92 -9.02 1.70
CA CYS A 89 -5.13 -9.75 2.94
C CYS A 89 -6.60 -10.14 3.16
N TRP A 90 -6.80 -11.09 4.08
CA TRP A 90 -8.13 -11.45 4.56
C TRP A 90 -8.38 -10.79 5.90
N ILE A 91 -9.53 -10.17 6.02
CA ILE A 91 -9.99 -9.56 7.27
C ILE A 91 -11.28 -10.21 7.75
N THR A 92 -11.49 -10.15 9.06
CA THR A 92 -12.77 -10.52 9.67
C THR A 92 -13.37 -9.27 10.29
N VAL A 93 -14.46 -8.80 9.73
CA VAL A 93 -15.22 -7.66 10.27
C VAL A 93 -16.35 -8.20 11.13
N MET A 94 -16.44 -7.72 12.35
CA MET A 94 -17.59 -7.98 13.25
C MET A 94 -18.61 -6.86 13.07
N SER A 95 -19.81 -7.23 12.66
CA SER A 95 -20.92 -6.29 12.64
C SER A 95 -21.35 -5.97 14.07
N LYS A 96 -21.26 -4.70 14.48
CA LYS A 96 -21.74 -4.24 15.81
C LYS A 96 -23.24 -4.41 16.01
N LYS A 97 -24.01 -4.64 14.92
CA LYS A 97 -25.47 -4.77 14.97
C LYS A 97 -25.98 -6.20 15.03
N THR A 98 -25.22 -7.15 14.47
CA THR A 98 -25.71 -8.53 14.28
C THR A 98 -24.81 -9.57 14.91
N ASP A 99 -23.68 -9.21 15.51
CA ASP A 99 -22.59 -10.10 15.98
C ASP A 99 -22.11 -11.09 14.88
N GLU A 100 -22.51 -10.87 13.64
CA GLU A 100 -22.07 -11.69 12.52
C GLU A 100 -20.63 -11.34 12.14
N LYS A 101 -19.84 -12.40 11.97
CA LYS A 101 -18.46 -12.30 11.47
C LYS A 101 -18.48 -12.45 9.95
N LYS A 102 -18.14 -11.39 9.24
CA LYS A 102 -17.95 -11.43 7.80
C LYS A 102 -16.45 -11.47 7.50
N LYS A 103 -16.04 -12.49 6.75
CA LYS A 103 -14.67 -12.57 6.21
C LYS A 103 -14.66 -11.94 4.82
N SER A 104 -13.76 -10.99 4.60
CA SER A 104 -13.60 -10.31 3.33
C SER A 104 -12.15 -10.37 2.88
N GLU A 105 -11.96 -10.53 1.59
CA GLU A 105 -10.67 -10.40 0.91
C GLU A 105 -10.51 -8.93 0.51
N ILE A 106 -9.43 -8.30 0.91
CA ILE A 106 -9.21 -6.88 0.68
C ILE A 106 -7.80 -6.60 0.16
N VAL A 107 -7.67 -5.48 -0.54
CA VAL A 107 -6.39 -4.79 -0.72
C VAL A 107 -6.32 -3.68 0.30
N LEU A 108 -5.28 -3.69 1.12
CA LEU A 108 -4.96 -2.66 2.08
C LEU A 108 -3.87 -1.76 1.51
N VAL A 109 -4.12 -0.46 1.49
CA VAL A 109 -3.17 0.58 1.11
C VAL A 109 -2.94 1.47 2.30
N THR A 110 -1.71 1.56 2.76
CA THR A 110 -1.29 2.50 3.82
C THR A 110 -0.36 3.54 3.21
N ILE A 111 -0.71 4.81 3.32
CA ILE A 111 0.12 5.95 2.91
C ILE A 111 0.63 6.62 4.17
N SER A 112 1.92 6.53 4.40
CA SER A 112 2.60 7.06 5.58
C SER A 112 3.40 8.30 5.21
N SER A 113 3.16 9.40 5.89
CA SER A 113 3.79 10.69 5.64
C SER A 113 4.16 11.40 6.94
N GLU A 114 4.68 12.62 6.83
CA GLU A 114 4.93 13.49 7.98
C GLU A 114 3.67 13.79 8.79
N ASP A 115 2.52 13.89 8.11
CA ASP A 115 1.22 14.19 8.72
C ASP A 115 0.58 12.97 9.40
N GLY A 116 1.14 11.77 9.22
CA GLY A 116 0.65 10.51 9.78
C GLY A 116 0.33 9.46 8.71
N ASP A 117 -0.44 8.46 9.11
CA ASP A 117 -0.84 7.34 8.24
C ASP A 117 -2.28 7.50 7.78
N GLU A 118 -2.49 7.42 6.46
CA GLU A 118 -3.81 7.23 5.87
C GLU A 118 -3.97 5.77 5.45
N ILE A 119 -5.16 5.20 5.67
CA ILE A 119 -5.47 3.83 5.28
C ILE A 119 -6.67 3.82 4.37
N GLU A 120 -6.50 3.16 3.24
CA GLU A 120 -7.57 2.81 2.32
C GLU A 120 -7.65 1.29 2.20
N ALA A 121 -8.86 0.78 2.30
CA ALA A 121 -9.15 -0.64 2.10
C ALA A 121 -10.14 -0.80 0.97
N TYR A 122 -9.88 -1.76 0.10
CA TYR A 122 -10.73 -2.08 -1.03
C TYR A 122 -11.14 -3.54 -0.96
N ASP A 123 -12.44 -3.82 -0.91
CA ASP A 123 -12.96 -5.17 -1.03
C ASP A 123 -12.69 -5.70 -2.45
N ILE A 124 -12.18 -6.92 -2.53
CA ILE A 124 -12.02 -7.62 -3.80
C ILE A 124 -13.32 -8.35 -4.11
N VAL A 125 -14.01 -7.87 -5.11
CA VAL A 125 -15.27 -8.48 -5.59
C VAL A 125 -14.97 -9.33 -6.82
N ARG A 126 -15.06 -10.66 -6.66
CA ARG A 126 -14.84 -11.62 -7.74
C ARG A 126 -16.18 -12.01 -8.34
N HIS A 127 -16.38 -11.67 -9.61
CA HIS A 127 -17.56 -12.07 -10.37
C HIS A 127 -17.39 -13.48 -10.95
N PRO A 128 -18.50 -14.18 -11.20
CA PRO A 128 -18.46 -15.44 -11.95
C PRO A 128 -17.74 -15.26 -13.29
N TYR A 129 -17.16 -16.35 -13.78
CA TYR A 129 -16.54 -16.35 -15.10
C TYR A 129 -17.56 -15.99 -16.18
N GLU A 130 -17.18 -15.05 -17.04
CA GLU A 130 -17.94 -14.67 -18.22
C GLU A 130 -17.16 -15.06 -19.48
N ILE A 131 -17.86 -15.37 -20.55
CA ILE A 131 -17.23 -15.61 -21.85
C ILE A 131 -17.13 -14.26 -22.57
N ASN A 132 -15.92 -13.84 -22.90
CA ASN A 132 -15.67 -12.61 -23.65
C ASN A 132 -16.09 -12.77 -25.14
N GLU A 133 -16.03 -11.66 -25.89
CA GLU A 133 -16.36 -11.64 -27.33
C GLU A 133 -15.48 -12.58 -28.17
N LYS A 134 -14.31 -13.00 -27.66
CA LYS A 134 -13.39 -13.93 -28.31
C LYS A 134 -13.67 -15.40 -27.95
N GLY A 135 -14.62 -15.65 -27.04
CA GLY A 135 -14.94 -16.99 -26.56
C GLY A 135 -14.08 -17.48 -25.39
N ASP A 136 -13.24 -16.62 -24.81
CA ASP A 136 -12.39 -16.96 -23.67
C ASP A 136 -13.14 -16.78 -22.35
N LEU A 137 -12.87 -17.68 -21.41
CA LEU A 137 -13.41 -17.60 -20.05
C LEU A 137 -12.59 -16.55 -19.27
N VAL A 138 -13.21 -15.43 -18.94
CA VAL A 138 -12.59 -14.34 -18.19
C VAL A 138 -13.26 -14.15 -16.83
N SER A 139 -12.45 -14.00 -15.81
CA SER A 139 -12.91 -13.60 -14.47
C SER A 139 -12.91 -12.09 -14.39
N LYS A 140 -14.04 -11.48 -14.07
CA LYS A 140 -14.11 -10.06 -13.77
C LYS A 140 -13.87 -9.86 -12.29
N VAL A 141 -12.86 -9.06 -11.97
CA VAL A 141 -12.55 -8.66 -10.60
C VAL A 141 -12.70 -7.15 -10.49
N GLU A 142 -13.38 -6.70 -9.45
CA GLU A 142 -13.60 -5.28 -9.19
C GLU A 142 -13.09 -4.92 -7.79
N LEU A 143 -12.58 -3.71 -7.62
CA LEU A 143 -12.27 -3.13 -6.33
C LEU A 143 -13.41 -2.21 -5.89
N SER A 144 -13.85 -2.37 -4.66
CA SER A 144 -14.87 -1.51 -4.03
C SER A 144 -14.32 -0.97 -2.71
N ILE A 145 -14.41 0.35 -2.53
CA ILE A 145 -13.92 0.97 -1.29
C ILE A 145 -14.65 0.41 -0.07
N ASN A 146 -13.89 0.01 0.94
CA ASN A 146 -14.42 -0.45 2.22
C ASN A 146 -14.40 0.70 3.23
N ASN A 147 -15.52 1.38 3.38
CA ASN A 147 -15.65 2.55 4.27
C ASN A 147 -15.58 2.20 5.76
N ASP A 148 -15.73 0.94 6.15
CA ASP A 148 -15.66 0.53 7.55
C ASP A 148 -14.21 0.49 8.06
N ILE A 149 -13.25 0.32 7.14
CA ILE A 149 -11.82 0.20 7.43
C ILE A 149 -11.05 1.44 6.97
N THR A 150 -11.44 2.00 5.81
CA THR A 150 -10.81 3.20 5.25
C THR A 150 -10.89 4.34 6.27
N THR A 151 -9.75 4.95 6.56
CA THR A 151 -9.65 6.10 7.44
C THR A 151 -8.67 7.11 6.89
N THR A 152 -9.12 8.35 6.81
CA THR A 152 -8.29 9.53 6.53
C THR A 152 -7.94 10.31 7.80
N ASP A 153 -8.36 9.78 8.96
CA ASP A 153 -8.14 10.39 10.26
C ASP A 153 -6.74 10.00 10.77
N THR A 154 -5.79 10.89 10.52
CA THR A 154 -4.39 10.74 10.94
C THR A 154 -4.20 10.80 12.47
N ASP A 155 -5.21 11.23 13.20
CA ASP A 155 -5.18 11.30 14.67
C ASP A 155 -5.42 9.91 15.33
N LYS A 156 -5.93 8.94 14.57
CA LYS A 156 -6.06 7.58 15.06
C LYS A 156 -4.71 6.90 15.05
N LYS A 157 -4.16 6.65 16.23
CA LYS A 157 -2.97 5.81 16.38
C LYS A 157 -3.30 4.39 15.95
N MET A 158 -2.76 4.00 14.82
CA MET A 158 -2.76 2.61 14.41
C MET A 158 -1.50 1.92 14.93
N GLU A 159 -1.68 0.73 15.48
CA GLU A 159 -0.57 -0.10 15.92
C GLU A 159 -0.35 -1.23 14.92
N GLY A 160 0.88 -1.39 14.46
CA GLY A 160 1.25 -2.44 13.53
C GLY A 160 2.69 -2.30 13.02
N ARG A 161 3.21 -3.35 12.40
CA ARG A 161 4.59 -3.36 11.89
C ARG A 161 4.81 -2.41 10.73
N PHE A 162 3.78 -2.16 9.95
CA PHE A 162 3.82 -1.28 8.76
C PHE A 162 3.14 0.07 8.98
N THR A 163 2.90 0.43 10.25
CA THR A 163 2.48 1.77 10.61
C THR A 163 3.68 2.69 10.77
N ASN A 164 3.48 3.98 10.50
CA ASN A 164 4.52 5.01 10.59
C ASN A 164 5.80 4.64 9.81
N LEU A 165 5.63 4.07 8.62
CA LEU A 165 6.78 3.71 7.78
C LEU A 165 7.63 4.93 7.42
N TYR A 166 7.01 6.06 7.09
CA TYR A 166 7.70 7.31 6.83
C TYR A 166 8.61 7.70 7.98
N GLY A 167 8.09 7.73 9.21
CA GLY A 167 8.87 8.05 10.41
C GLY A 167 10.05 7.08 10.63
N ARG A 168 9.86 5.79 10.30
CA ARG A 168 10.94 4.78 10.38
C ARG A 168 12.04 5.06 9.36
N PHE A 169 11.69 5.39 8.11
CA PHE A 169 12.66 5.78 7.09
C PHE A 169 13.38 7.07 7.48
N MET A 170 12.66 8.10 7.92
CA MET A 170 13.24 9.39 8.30
C MET A 170 14.17 9.27 9.50
N LYS A 171 13.85 8.41 10.47
CA LYS A 171 14.74 8.13 11.60
C LYS A 171 16.11 7.62 11.14
N HIS A 172 16.16 6.73 10.17
CA HIS A 172 17.43 6.21 9.63
C HIS A 172 18.10 7.18 8.66
N LEU A 173 17.35 8.03 7.98
CA LEU A 173 17.92 9.04 7.09
C LEU A 173 18.56 10.20 7.85
N ASN A 174 18.09 10.52 9.05
CA ASN A 174 18.56 11.67 9.85
C ASN A 174 19.62 11.30 10.89
N ASN A 175 19.89 10.01 11.12
CA ASN A 175 20.76 9.53 12.20
C ASN A 175 22.22 9.26 11.78
N ASP A 176 22.70 9.86 10.68
CA ASP A 176 24.15 9.83 10.30
C ASP A 176 24.71 11.21 10.04
#